data_53c0b03f4d139e8f511ce1af9759518a
#
_entry.id   53c0b03f4d139e8f511ce1af9759518a
#
_cell.length_a   1.000
_cell.length_b   1.000
_cell.length_c   1.000
_cell.angle_alpha   90.00
_cell.angle_beta   90.00
_cell.angle_gamma   90.00
#
_symmetry.space_group_name_H-M   'P 1'
#
loop_
_entity.id
_entity.type
_entity.pdbx_description
1 polymer ?
#
loop_
_entity_poly.entity_id
_entity_poly.type
_entity_poly.pdbx_seq_one_letter_code
_entity_poly.pdbx_strand_id
1 'polypeptide(L)'
;VLTVYTCDSFSADWGPGPVVKKAFEADCQCELKFVALEDGVSLLNRLRMEGKNSKADVVLGLDNNLLEAASKTKLFAKSGVATDAVSVPGGWQNDTFVPFDYGYFAFVYDKNKLKNPPKSLKELVESEQKWRVIYEDPRTSTPGLGLLLWMQKVYGDDAPQAWQKLAAKTVTVTKGWSEAYGLFLKGESDLVLSYTTSPAYHIIAEKKDNYAAASFAEGHYLQVEVAARTASSKQPELAEKFLKFMVSPAFQNAIPAGNWMYPVTSVTLPAGFEKLTKPQTSLEFTPQQVAAQRAAWVSEWQ
;
A
#
# COMPACT_ATOMS: atom_id res chain seq x y z
N VAL A 1 -16.90 20.02 -8.11
CA VAL A 1 -15.97 19.39 -7.13
C VAL A 1 -15.98 17.90 -7.29
N LEU A 2 -14.80 17.31 -7.52
CA LEU A 2 -14.63 15.86 -7.52
C LEU A 2 -14.06 15.46 -6.17
N THR A 3 -14.74 14.58 -5.46
CA THR A 3 -14.31 14.12 -4.12
C THR A 3 -13.61 12.76 -4.23
N VAL A 4 -12.36 12.71 -3.79
CA VAL A 4 -11.53 11.50 -3.81
C VAL A 4 -11.23 11.08 -2.37
N TYR A 5 -11.68 9.89 -1.98
CA TYR A 5 -11.30 9.29 -0.70
C TYR A 5 -9.96 8.58 -0.91
N THR A 6 -9.01 8.86 -0.06
CA THR A 6 -7.65 8.30 -0.23
C THR A 6 -6.96 8.09 1.11
N CYS A 7 -5.75 7.52 1.06
CA CYS A 7 -4.90 7.34 2.23
C CYS A 7 -4.25 8.67 2.60
N ASP A 8 -4.03 8.90 3.90
CA ASP A 8 -3.41 10.13 4.39
C ASP A 8 -2.01 10.34 3.81
N SER A 9 -1.26 9.26 3.57
CA SER A 9 0.07 9.32 2.98
C SER A 9 0.06 9.83 1.53
N PHE A 10 -1.04 9.63 0.80
CA PHE A 10 -1.16 10.12 -0.58
C PHE A 10 -1.46 11.62 -0.60
N SER A 11 -2.37 12.08 0.26
CA SER A 11 -2.85 13.47 0.24
C SER A 11 -2.05 14.42 1.12
N ALA A 12 -1.14 13.91 1.95
CA ALA A 12 -0.30 14.75 2.81
C ALA A 12 0.56 15.71 1.99
N ASP A 13 1.00 16.79 2.62
CA ASP A 13 1.84 17.80 1.94
C ASP A 13 3.12 17.19 1.34
N TRP A 14 3.66 16.15 1.97
CA TRP A 14 4.86 15.45 1.50
C TRP A 14 4.54 14.31 0.51
N GLY A 15 3.28 13.99 0.30
CA GLY A 15 2.86 12.95 -0.64
C GLY A 15 2.63 13.49 -2.05
N PRO A 16 2.19 12.64 -2.98
CA PRO A 16 1.97 13.07 -4.37
C PRO A 16 0.69 13.88 -4.58
N GLY A 17 -0.22 13.89 -3.59
CA GLY A 17 -1.53 14.53 -3.72
C GLY A 17 -1.51 15.97 -4.19
N PRO A 18 -0.70 16.86 -3.58
CA PRO A 18 -0.68 18.27 -4.01
C PRO A 18 -0.29 18.47 -5.48
N VAL A 19 0.71 17.72 -5.96
CA VAL A 19 1.14 17.79 -7.37
C VAL A 19 0.04 17.25 -8.29
N VAL A 20 -0.56 16.13 -7.92
CA VAL A 20 -1.65 15.50 -8.68
C VAL A 20 -2.87 16.44 -8.74
N LYS A 21 -3.23 17.04 -7.61
CA LYS A 21 -4.35 17.99 -7.52
C LYS A 21 -4.15 19.16 -8.45
N LYS A 22 -2.98 19.78 -8.41
CA LYS A 22 -2.66 20.94 -9.25
C LYS A 22 -2.74 20.57 -10.73
N ALA A 23 -2.15 19.46 -11.12
CA ALA A 23 -2.12 19.03 -12.53
C ALA A 23 -3.52 18.68 -13.04
N PHE A 24 -4.30 17.95 -12.22
CA PHE A 24 -5.65 17.56 -12.64
C PHE A 24 -6.60 18.77 -12.72
N GLU A 25 -6.54 19.67 -11.74
CA GLU A 25 -7.40 20.86 -11.72
C GLU A 25 -7.11 21.78 -12.93
N ALA A 26 -5.84 21.87 -13.34
CA ALA A 26 -5.49 22.63 -14.53
C ALA A 26 -6.08 22.01 -15.80
N ASP A 27 -6.16 20.67 -15.86
CA ASP A 27 -6.68 19.95 -17.02
C ASP A 27 -8.20 19.93 -17.07
N CYS A 28 -8.87 19.72 -15.93
CA CYS A 28 -10.32 19.58 -15.89
C CYS A 28 -11.06 20.91 -15.68
N GLN A 29 -10.37 21.98 -15.30
CA GLN A 29 -10.99 23.24 -14.88
C GLN A 29 -12.04 23.02 -13.80
N CYS A 30 -11.71 22.16 -12.84
CA CYS A 30 -12.58 21.75 -11.75
C CYS A 30 -11.81 21.79 -10.43
N GLU A 31 -12.49 21.50 -9.34
CA GLU A 31 -11.85 21.40 -8.02
C GLU A 31 -11.76 19.93 -7.62
N LEU A 32 -10.58 19.51 -7.20
CA LEU A 32 -10.31 18.17 -6.67
C LEU A 32 -10.20 18.26 -5.15
N LYS A 33 -11.01 17.48 -4.44
CA LYS A 33 -11.00 17.45 -2.98
C LYS A 33 -10.62 16.06 -2.48
N PHE A 34 -9.56 15.98 -1.68
CA PHE A 34 -9.17 14.74 -1.02
C PHE A 34 -9.80 14.65 0.36
N VAL A 35 -10.31 13.46 0.68
CA VAL A 35 -10.73 13.09 2.04
C VAL A 35 -9.81 11.96 2.47
N ALA A 36 -9.00 12.22 3.48
CA ALA A 36 -7.95 11.30 3.90
C ALA A 36 -8.40 10.37 5.02
N LEU A 37 -8.06 9.09 4.88
CA LEU A 37 -8.21 8.08 5.92
C LEU A 37 -6.85 7.43 6.17
N GLU A 38 -6.76 6.49 7.11
CA GLU A 38 -5.48 5.92 7.50
C GLU A 38 -4.84 5.11 6.37
N ASP A 39 -5.56 4.10 5.86
CA ASP A 39 -5.05 3.24 4.79
C ASP A 39 -6.22 2.60 4.03
N GLY A 40 -5.92 1.74 3.06
CA GLY A 40 -6.91 1.16 2.15
C GLY A 40 -8.00 0.33 2.79
N VAL A 41 -7.69 -0.41 3.86
CA VAL A 41 -8.73 -1.18 4.57
C VAL A 41 -9.73 -0.22 5.22
N SER A 42 -9.25 0.87 5.81
CA SER A 42 -10.11 1.91 6.37
C SER A 42 -10.99 2.55 5.30
N LEU A 43 -10.44 2.75 4.10
CA LEU A 43 -11.22 3.26 2.96
C LEU A 43 -12.41 2.36 2.66
N LEU A 44 -12.18 1.06 2.55
CA LEU A 44 -13.23 0.12 2.24
C LEU A 44 -14.27 0.06 3.36
N ASN A 45 -13.82 0.06 4.61
CA ASN A 45 -14.72 0.06 5.77
C ASN A 45 -15.63 1.30 5.75
N ARG A 46 -15.06 2.46 5.45
CA ARG A 46 -15.81 3.73 5.37
C ARG A 46 -16.88 3.67 4.29
N LEU A 47 -16.52 3.15 3.12
CA LEU A 47 -17.47 3.03 2.01
C LEU A 47 -18.61 2.06 2.33
N ARG A 48 -18.32 0.96 3.00
CA ARG A 48 -19.35 0.02 3.43
C ARG A 48 -20.35 0.67 4.39
N MET A 49 -19.85 1.50 5.29
CA MET A 49 -20.70 2.24 6.25
C MET A 49 -21.59 3.25 5.54
N GLU A 50 -21.04 3.98 4.59
CA GLU A 50 -21.76 5.03 3.88
C GLU A 50 -22.70 4.47 2.80
N GLY A 51 -22.33 3.35 2.19
CA GLY A 51 -23.09 2.71 1.14
C GLY A 51 -23.35 3.64 -0.05
N LYS A 52 -24.56 3.63 -0.54
CA LYS A 52 -24.96 4.48 -1.69
C LYS A 52 -25.03 5.97 -1.35
N ASN A 53 -24.95 6.30 -0.07
CA ASN A 53 -25.00 7.71 0.38
C ASN A 53 -23.62 8.33 0.48
N SER A 54 -22.56 7.58 0.13
CA SER A 54 -21.20 8.09 0.15
C SER A 54 -21.06 9.29 -0.78
N LYS A 55 -20.27 10.27 -0.33
CA LYS A 55 -19.95 11.46 -1.13
C LYS A 55 -18.69 11.26 -1.98
N ALA A 56 -18.06 10.09 -1.89
CA ALA A 56 -16.89 9.79 -2.69
C ALA A 56 -17.28 9.61 -4.16
N ASP A 57 -16.57 10.28 -5.04
CA ASP A 57 -16.67 10.06 -6.48
C ASP A 57 -15.65 9.03 -6.94
N VAL A 58 -14.47 9.05 -6.31
CA VAL A 58 -13.37 8.13 -6.58
C VAL A 58 -12.79 7.68 -5.25
N VAL A 59 -12.38 6.42 -5.19
CA VAL A 59 -11.63 5.86 -4.05
C VAL A 59 -10.27 5.46 -4.57
N LEU A 60 -9.22 6.01 -3.97
CA LEU A 60 -7.84 5.84 -4.40
C LEU A 60 -7.02 5.30 -3.24
N GLY A 61 -6.56 4.06 -3.34
CA GLY A 61 -5.74 3.46 -2.27
C GLY A 61 -6.20 2.09 -1.80
N LEU A 62 -7.20 1.49 -2.45
CA LEU A 62 -7.46 0.05 -2.27
C LEU A 62 -6.30 -0.71 -2.91
N ASP A 63 -6.20 -2.00 -2.68
CA ASP A 63 -5.13 -2.78 -3.28
C ASP A 63 -5.63 -4.12 -3.85
N ASN A 64 -4.71 -4.85 -4.47
CA ASN A 64 -5.01 -6.13 -5.08
C ASN A 64 -5.66 -7.14 -4.13
N ASN A 65 -5.36 -7.05 -2.84
CA ASN A 65 -5.91 -7.98 -1.84
C ASN A 65 -7.37 -7.71 -1.51
N LEU A 66 -7.85 -6.51 -1.79
CA LEU A 66 -9.22 -6.10 -1.47
C LEU A 66 -10.16 -6.14 -2.67
N LEU A 67 -9.69 -6.54 -3.85
CA LEU A 67 -10.49 -6.46 -5.08
C LEU A 67 -11.81 -7.23 -4.99
N GLU A 68 -11.77 -8.47 -4.53
CA GLU A 68 -12.98 -9.28 -4.43
C GLU A 68 -13.94 -8.73 -3.37
N ALA A 69 -13.41 -8.38 -2.20
CA ALA A 69 -14.22 -7.78 -1.14
C ALA A 69 -14.87 -6.48 -1.60
N ALA A 70 -14.12 -5.65 -2.32
CA ALA A 70 -14.64 -4.40 -2.86
C ALA A 70 -15.70 -4.64 -3.95
N SER A 71 -15.47 -5.60 -4.84
CA SER A 71 -16.42 -5.95 -5.91
C SER A 71 -17.75 -6.43 -5.33
N LYS A 72 -17.71 -7.20 -4.27
CA LYS A 72 -18.93 -7.74 -3.62
C LYS A 72 -19.82 -6.66 -3.00
N THR A 73 -19.26 -5.48 -2.74
CA THR A 73 -20.07 -4.37 -2.20
C THR A 73 -21.03 -3.80 -3.24
N LYS A 74 -20.72 -3.98 -4.53
CA LYS A 74 -21.46 -3.42 -5.67
C LYS A 74 -21.50 -1.89 -5.64
N LEU A 75 -20.55 -1.26 -4.96
CA LEU A 75 -20.47 0.20 -4.84
C LEU A 75 -19.65 0.86 -5.95
N PHE A 76 -18.97 0.07 -6.77
CA PHE A 76 -18.06 0.58 -7.79
C PHE A 76 -18.59 0.32 -9.20
N ALA A 77 -18.26 1.23 -10.12
CA ALA A 77 -18.63 1.14 -11.52
C ALA A 77 -17.39 0.88 -12.39
N LYS A 78 -17.62 0.39 -13.60
CA LYS A 78 -16.54 0.15 -14.56
C LYS A 78 -15.77 1.43 -14.82
N SER A 79 -14.44 1.32 -14.94
CA SER A 79 -13.55 2.47 -15.03
C SER A 79 -13.64 3.21 -16.37
N GLY A 80 -13.91 2.49 -17.44
CA GLY A 80 -13.82 3.05 -18.79
C GLY A 80 -12.39 3.32 -19.25
N VAL A 81 -11.39 2.86 -18.50
CA VAL A 81 -9.98 3.10 -18.79
C VAL A 81 -9.35 1.88 -19.44
N ALA A 82 -8.66 2.12 -20.58
CA ALA A 82 -7.85 1.07 -21.20
C ALA A 82 -6.59 0.87 -20.38
N THR A 83 -6.30 -0.39 -20.01
CA THR A 83 -5.14 -0.73 -19.19
C THR A 83 -4.01 -1.37 -19.99
N ASP A 84 -4.00 -1.20 -21.31
CA ASP A 84 -2.98 -1.79 -22.20
C ASP A 84 -1.56 -1.30 -21.90
N ALA A 85 -1.44 -0.04 -21.47
CA ALA A 85 -0.14 0.57 -21.14
C ALA A 85 0.28 0.32 -19.70
N VAL A 86 -0.56 -0.35 -18.92
CA VAL A 86 -0.28 -0.63 -17.51
C VAL A 86 0.54 -1.92 -17.39
N SER A 87 1.63 -1.85 -16.62
CA SER A 87 2.50 -2.99 -16.38
C SER A 87 2.74 -3.14 -14.88
N VAL A 88 2.28 -4.25 -14.33
CA VAL A 88 2.50 -4.62 -12.93
C VAL A 88 2.92 -6.09 -12.88
N PRO A 89 3.65 -6.52 -11.84
CA PRO A 89 4.02 -7.93 -11.69
C PRO A 89 2.76 -8.82 -11.73
N GLY A 90 2.79 -9.86 -12.56
CA GLY A 90 1.65 -10.76 -12.72
C GLY A 90 0.60 -10.30 -13.72
N GLY A 91 0.75 -9.09 -14.27
CA GLY A 91 -0.20 -8.52 -15.22
C GLY A 91 -1.43 -7.93 -14.54
N TRP A 92 -2.30 -7.29 -15.33
CA TRP A 92 -3.51 -6.67 -14.81
C TRP A 92 -4.66 -6.82 -15.80
N GLN A 93 -5.75 -7.42 -15.34
CA GLN A 93 -6.98 -7.57 -16.12
C GLN A 93 -8.16 -7.33 -15.18
N ASN A 94 -8.66 -6.10 -15.18
CA ASN A 94 -9.82 -5.72 -14.39
C ASN A 94 -10.45 -4.48 -15.02
N ASP A 95 -11.76 -4.48 -15.19
CA ASP A 95 -12.47 -3.39 -15.86
C ASP A 95 -13.01 -2.33 -14.89
N THR A 96 -12.88 -2.55 -13.60
CA THR A 96 -13.37 -1.63 -12.57
C THR A 96 -12.23 -0.94 -11.82
N PHE A 97 -11.23 -1.69 -11.38
CA PHE A 97 -10.13 -1.17 -10.58
C PHE A 97 -8.91 -0.91 -11.46
N VAL A 98 -8.38 0.30 -11.37
CA VAL A 98 -7.24 0.76 -12.18
C VAL A 98 -6.02 0.89 -11.30
N PRO A 99 -4.91 0.17 -11.59
CA PRO A 99 -3.71 0.30 -10.77
C PRO A 99 -3.02 1.63 -11.04
N PHE A 100 -2.39 2.19 -9.99
CA PHE A 100 -1.62 3.42 -10.13
C PHE A 100 -0.21 3.31 -9.56
N ASP A 101 0.09 2.35 -8.70
CA ASP A 101 1.43 2.03 -8.26
C ASP A 101 1.51 0.61 -7.74
N TYR A 102 2.73 0.14 -7.51
CA TYR A 102 2.93 -1.14 -6.84
C TYR A 102 4.23 -1.13 -6.03
N GLY A 103 4.33 -2.07 -5.11
CA GLY A 103 5.52 -2.27 -4.32
C GLY A 103 5.45 -3.60 -3.58
N TYR A 104 6.51 -3.90 -2.84
CA TYR A 104 6.61 -5.12 -2.05
C TYR A 104 6.77 -4.76 -0.59
N PHE A 105 6.06 -5.45 0.29
CA PHE A 105 6.21 -5.25 1.72
C PHE A 105 7.58 -5.71 2.18
N ALA A 106 8.14 -4.97 3.12
CA ALA A 106 9.43 -5.28 3.70
C ALA A 106 9.54 -4.63 5.08
N PHE A 107 10.43 -5.18 5.90
CA PHE A 107 10.79 -4.53 7.16
C PHE A 107 12.00 -3.63 6.93
N VAL A 108 11.84 -2.37 7.26
CA VAL A 108 12.87 -1.33 7.08
C VAL A 108 13.62 -1.14 8.40
N TYR A 109 14.90 -0.90 8.32
CA TYR A 109 15.76 -0.70 9.48
C TYR A 109 16.82 0.35 9.19
N ASP A 110 17.43 0.85 10.26
CA ASP A 110 18.54 1.81 10.19
C ASP A 110 19.86 1.05 10.29
N LYS A 111 20.67 1.06 9.24
CA LYS A 111 21.96 0.34 9.18
C LYS A 111 22.95 0.79 10.24
N ASN A 112 22.82 2.02 10.72
CA ASN A 112 23.69 2.52 11.77
C ASN A 112 23.35 1.94 13.14
N LYS A 113 22.10 1.51 13.34
CA LYS A 113 21.62 0.97 14.62
C LYS A 113 21.53 -0.55 14.63
N LEU A 114 21.28 -1.16 13.47
CA LEU A 114 21.09 -2.60 13.34
C LEU A 114 22.02 -3.11 12.26
N LYS A 115 23.05 -3.86 12.66
CA LYS A 115 24.08 -4.36 11.74
C LYS A 115 23.74 -5.70 11.11
N ASN A 116 23.00 -6.54 11.83
CA ASN A 116 22.63 -7.88 11.38
C ASN A 116 21.12 -8.02 11.35
N PRO A 117 20.44 -7.48 10.30
CA PRO A 117 18.99 -7.61 10.19
C PRO A 117 18.58 -9.05 9.92
N PRO A 118 17.33 -9.42 10.18
CA PRO A 118 16.84 -10.74 9.82
C PRO A 118 16.89 -10.95 8.30
N LYS A 119 17.19 -12.18 7.90
CA LYS A 119 17.34 -12.55 6.48
C LYS A 119 16.13 -13.32 5.94
N SER A 120 15.15 -13.57 6.79
CA SER A 120 13.91 -14.23 6.42
C SER A 120 12.82 -13.82 7.40
N LEU A 121 11.58 -14.01 6.99
CA LEU A 121 10.44 -13.77 7.89
C LEU A 121 10.51 -14.74 9.07
N LYS A 122 10.88 -15.99 8.82
CA LYS A 122 11.04 -16.99 9.88
C LYS A 122 12.11 -16.57 10.87
N GLU A 123 13.23 -16.04 10.41
CA GLU A 123 14.28 -15.58 11.33
C GLU A 123 13.77 -14.41 12.19
N LEU A 124 13.05 -13.46 11.59
CA LEU A 124 12.47 -12.36 12.36
C LEU A 124 11.57 -12.87 13.48
N VAL A 125 10.73 -13.85 13.18
CA VAL A 125 9.72 -14.38 14.11
C VAL A 125 10.35 -15.31 15.13
N GLU A 126 11.24 -16.21 14.72
CA GLU A 126 11.69 -17.36 15.53
C GLU A 126 13.04 -17.17 16.19
N SER A 127 13.86 -16.22 15.74
CA SER A 127 15.19 -15.98 16.30
C SER A 127 15.10 -15.54 17.76
N GLU A 128 16.10 -15.86 18.55
CA GLU A 128 16.24 -15.39 19.92
C GLU A 128 16.68 -13.93 20.01
N GLN A 129 17.05 -13.31 18.88
CA GLN A 129 17.37 -11.89 18.83
C GLN A 129 16.17 -11.07 19.29
N LYS A 130 16.43 -10.07 20.12
CA LYS A 130 15.37 -9.24 20.71
C LYS A 130 15.09 -8.01 19.84
N TRP A 131 14.80 -8.23 18.55
CA TRP A 131 14.40 -7.14 17.67
C TRP A 131 13.07 -6.57 18.13
N ARG A 132 12.97 -5.24 18.09
CA ARG A 132 11.73 -4.54 18.39
C ARG A 132 11.06 -4.17 17.08
N VAL A 133 9.81 -4.56 16.93
CA VAL A 133 9.06 -4.44 15.67
C VAL A 133 7.81 -3.59 15.85
N ILE A 134 7.54 -2.73 14.87
CA ILE A 134 6.27 -2.05 14.73
C ILE A 134 5.66 -2.46 13.41
N TYR A 135 4.39 -2.81 13.42
CA TYR A 135 3.63 -3.06 12.20
C TYR A 135 2.21 -2.53 12.33
N GLU A 136 1.44 -2.63 11.27
CA GLU A 136 0.13 -2.01 11.17
C GLU A 136 -0.99 -3.05 11.34
N ASP A 137 -2.13 -2.59 11.82
CA ASP A 137 -3.31 -3.43 12.11
C ASP A 137 -3.96 -3.90 10.79
N PRO A 138 -4.11 -5.23 10.60
CA PRO A 138 -4.72 -5.74 9.37
C PRO A 138 -6.20 -5.38 9.20
N ARG A 139 -6.85 -4.90 10.26
CA ARG A 139 -8.27 -4.51 10.22
C ARG A 139 -8.47 -3.10 9.66
N THR A 140 -7.41 -2.29 9.59
CA THR A 140 -7.50 -0.89 9.15
C THR A 140 -6.49 -0.51 8.08
N SER A 141 -5.42 -1.30 7.91
CA SER A 141 -4.26 -0.96 7.08
C SER A 141 -4.03 -2.01 6.01
N THR A 142 -3.79 -1.56 4.76
CA THR A 142 -3.39 -2.46 3.68
C THR A 142 -1.99 -3.05 3.91
N PRO A 143 -0.97 -2.32 4.39
CA PRO A 143 0.27 -2.97 4.83
C PRO A 143 0.04 -3.99 5.95
N GLY A 144 -0.81 -3.69 6.91
CA GLY A 144 -1.15 -4.64 7.97
C GLY A 144 -1.79 -5.91 7.42
N LEU A 145 -2.75 -5.77 6.52
CA LEU A 145 -3.33 -6.90 5.82
C LEU A 145 -2.26 -7.65 5.02
N GLY A 146 -1.36 -6.91 4.39
CA GLY A 146 -0.24 -7.51 3.66
C GLY A 146 0.61 -8.41 4.52
N LEU A 147 0.95 -7.98 5.73
CA LEU A 147 1.73 -8.83 6.66
C LEU A 147 0.92 -10.06 7.09
N LEU A 148 -0.36 -9.90 7.34
CA LEU A 148 -1.23 -11.02 7.67
C LEU A 148 -1.14 -12.11 6.59
N LEU A 149 -1.24 -11.69 5.34
CA LEU A 149 -1.19 -12.60 4.20
C LEU A 149 0.22 -13.16 3.98
N TRP A 150 1.24 -12.35 4.18
CA TRP A 150 2.64 -12.77 4.08
C TRP A 150 2.96 -13.86 5.10
N MET A 151 2.54 -13.65 6.34
CA MET A 151 2.69 -14.67 7.41
C MET A 151 1.96 -15.96 7.03
N GLN A 152 0.78 -15.85 6.46
CA GLN A 152 0.01 -17.02 6.05
C GLN A 152 0.70 -17.77 4.90
N LYS A 153 1.30 -17.06 3.95
CA LYS A 153 2.06 -17.67 2.86
C LYS A 153 3.27 -18.46 3.37
N VAL A 154 3.95 -17.91 4.36
CA VAL A 154 5.19 -18.51 4.88
C VAL A 154 4.89 -19.64 5.86
N TYR A 155 3.92 -19.46 6.74
CA TYR A 155 3.65 -20.39 7.85
C TYR A 155 2.46 -21.31 7.65
N GLY A 156 1.50 -20.94 6.80
CA GLY A 156 0.30 -21.75 6.61
C GLY A 156 -0.42 -22.02 7.93
N ASP A 157 -0.64 -23.29 8.24
CA ASP A 157 -1.37 -23.70 9.46
C ASP A 157 -0.63 -23.33 10.75
N ASP A 158 0.67 -23.03 10.67
CA ASP A 158 1.49 -22.64 11.83
C ASP A 158 1.45 -21.13 12.10
N ALA A 159 0.67 -20.37 11.34
CA ALA A 159 0.60 -18.92 11.50
C ALA A 159 0.19 -18.47 12.91
N PRO A 160 -0.79 -19.10 13.59
CA PRO A 160 -1.15 -18.67 14.95
C PRO A 160 0.04 -18.69 15.92
N GLN A 161 0.87 -19.73 15.87
CA GLN A 161 2.06 -19.82 16.71
C GLN A 161 3.10 -18.77 16.33
N ALA A 162 3.24 -18.48 15.04
CA ALA A 162 4.15 -17.45 14.56
C ALA A 162 3.72 -16.06 15.07
N TRP A 163 2.43 -15.78 15.09
CA TRP A 163 1.91 -14.52 15.63
C TRP A 163 2.20 -14.37 17.12
N GLN A 164 2.09 -15.46 17.87
CA GLN A 164 2.43 -15.42 19.30
C GLN A 164 3.90 -15.08 19.51
N LYS A 165 4.78 -15.66 18.70
CA LYS A 165 6.22 -15.37 18.77
C LYS A 165 6.53 -13.94 18.36
N LEU A 166 5.89 -13.43 17.32
CA LEU A 166 6.08 -12.06 16.87
C LEU A 166 5.56 -11.06 17.91
N ALA A 167 4.47 -11.39 18.60
CA ALA A 167 3.91 -10.54 19.63
C ALA A 167 4.94 -10.19 20.73
N ALA A 168 5.80 -11.13 21.08
CA ALA A 168 6.84 -10.91 22.07
C ALA A 168 7.88 -9.87 21.62
N LYS A 169 7.98 -9.60 20.32
CA LYS A 169 8.91 -8.62 19.73
C LYS A 169 8.20 -7.33 19.33
N THR A 170 6.88 -7.29 19.41
CA THR A 170 6.09 -6.17 18.94
C THR A 170 6.02 -5.05 19.98
N VAL A 171 6.47 -3.86 19.59
CA VAL A 171 6.37 -2.66 20.41
C VAL A 171 4.94 -2.15 20.42
N THR A 172 4.37 -2.00 19.24
CA THR A 172 2.99 -1.57 19.07
C THR A 172 2.50 -1.95 17.66
N VAL A 173 1.18 -1.97 17.52
CA VAL A 173 0.49 -2.15 16.25
C VAL A 173 -0.29 -0.88 16.00
N THR A 174 0.02 -0.18 14.90
CA THR A 174 -0.62 1.11 14.61
C THR A 174 -1.81 0.95 13.68
N LYS A 175 -2.64 1.98 13.62
CA LYS A 175 -3.82 1.99 12.77
C LYS A 175 -3.47 2.05 11.28
N GLY A 176 -2.37 2.75 10.94
CA GLY A 176 -1.93 2.92 9.56
C GLY A 176 -0.44 3.09 9.43
N TRP A 177 0.00 3.19 8.17
CA TRP A 177 1.42 3.24 7.82
C TRP A 177 2.12 4.50 8.34
N SER A 178 1.49 5.67 8.20
CA SER A 178 2.14 6.96 8.56
C SER A 178 2.57 6.98 10.02
N GLU A 179 1.71 6.51 10.92
CA GLU A 179 2.03 6.44 12.34
C GLU A 179 3.16 5.46 12.62
N ALA A 180 3.10 4.26 12.00
CA ALA A 180 4.13 3.23 12.20
C ALA A 180 5.50 3.73 11.77
N TYR A 181 5.59 4.28 10.57
CA TYR A 181 6.86 4.76 10.03
C TYR A 181 7.39 5.93 10.85
N GLY A 182 6.51 6.84 11.26
CA GLY A 182 6.88 7.97 12.11
C GLY A 182 7.48 7.55 13.44
N LEU A 183 6.89 6.55 14.10
CA LEU A 183 7.42 6.00 15.36
C LEU A 183 8.79 5.35 15.15
N PHE A 184 8.95 4.63 14.07
CA PHE A 184 10.25 4.03 13.73
C PHE A 184 11.33 5.10 13.54
N LEU A 185 11.02 6.18 12.84
CA LEU A 185 11.99 7.26 12.61
C LEU A 185 12.40 7.95 13.91
N LYS A 186 11.53 7.93 14.92
CA LYS A 186 11.85 8.44 16.26
C LYS A 186 12.68 7.47 17.11
N GLY A 187 12.99 6.29 16.57
CA GLY A 187 13.81 5.30 17.25
C GLY A 187 13.04 4.36 18.17
N GLU A 188 11.72 4.27 18.06
CA GLU A 188 10.91 3.45 18.96
C GLU A 188 10.89 1.97 18.58
N SER A 189 11.47 1.60 17.44
CA SER A 189 11.64 0.19 17.04
C SER A 189 12.91 0.02 16.23
N ASP A 190 13.34 -1.24 16.09
CA ASP A 190 14.48 -1.59 15.25
C ASP A 190 14.05 -1.83 13.81
N LEU A 191 12.84 -2.31 13.63
CA LEU A 191 12.27 -2.66 12.33
C LEU A 191 10.82 -2.15 12.26
N VAL A 192 10.41 -1.74 11.07
CA VAL A 192 9.04 -1.32 10.83
C VAL A 192 8.56 -1.95 9.51
N LEU A 193 7.29 -2.35 9.52
CA LEU A 193 6.66 -2.85 8.29
C LEU A 193 6.42 -1.69 7.34
N SER A 194 7.02 -1.76 6.16
CA SER A 194 6.89 -0.77 5.11
C SER A 194 7.09 -1.45 3.76
N TYR A 195 7.90 -0.85 2.88
CA TYR A 195 8.11 -1.36 1.52
C TYR A 195 9.60 -1.40 1.17
N THR A 196 9.96 -2.23 0.20
CA THR A 196 11.33 -2.25 -0.32
C THR A 196 11.74 -0.90 -0.89
N THR A 197 10.79 -0.07 -1.28
CA THR A 197 11.03 1.26 -1.85
C THR A 197 11.20 2.36 -0.82
N SER A 198 10.90 2.09 0.44
CA SER A 198 10.94 3.13 1.49
C SER A 198 12.30 3.81 1.64
N PRO A 199 13.44 3.11 1.52
CA PRO A 199 14.74 3.79 1.61
C PRO A 199 14.96 4.86 0.55
N ALA A 200 14.27 4.80 -0.59
CA ALA A 200 14.42 5.80 -1.66
C ALA A 200 14.09 7.21 -1.19
N TYR A 201 13.09 7.37 -0.32
CA TYR A 201 12.75 8.66 0.26
C TYR A 201 13.96 9.29 0.95
N HIS A 202 14.63 8.51 1.81
CA HIS A 202 15.76 9.01 2.59
C HIS A 202 16.96 9.32 1.67
N ILE A 203 17.20 8.49 0.67
CA ILE A 203 18.30 8.69 -0.29
C ILE A 203 18.08 9.97 -1.10
N ILE A 204 16.88 10.15 -1.63
CA ILE A 204 16.56 11.21 -2.60
C ILE A 204 16.21 12.51 -1.90
N ALA A 205 15.30 12.49 -0.94
CA ALA A 205 14.79 13.69 -0.28
C ALA A 205 15.67 14.18 0.86
N GLU A 206 16.29 13.26 1.61
CA GLU A 206 17.10 13.60 2.78
C GLU A 206 18.60 13.42 2.58
N LYS A 207 19.00 12.83 1.46
CA LYS A 207 20.40 12.51 1.17
C LYS A 207 21.04 11.62 2.23
N LYS A 208 20.25 10.67 2.77
CA LYS A 208 20.68 9.72 3.79
C LYS A 208 20.59 8.30 3.22
N ASP A 209 21.65 7.53 3.38
CA ASP A 209 21.71 6.15 2.89
C ASP A 209 21.73 5.10 4.01
N ASN A 210 21.39 5.51 5.21
CA ASN A 210 21.44 4.60 6.38
C ASN A 210 20.21 3.71 6.54
N TYR A 211 19.12 3.96 5.80
CA TYR A 211 17.93 3.11 5.87
C TYR A 211 17.95 2.06 4.77
N ALA A 212 17.51 0.85 5.09
CA ALA A 212 17.46 -0.24 4.13
C ALA A 212 16.25 -1.13 4.43
N ALA A 213 15.83 -1.88 3.42
CA ALA A 213 14.79 -2.89 3.57
C ALA A 213 15.48 -4.25 3.70
N ALA A 214 15.10 -5.02 4.73
CA ALA A 214 15.64 -6.36 4.92
C ALA A 214 15.16 -7.26 3.77
N SER A 215 16.08 -7.98 3.15
CA SER A 215 15.77 -8.91 2.06
C SER A 215 15.48 -10.28 2.65
N PHE A 216 14.27 -10.79 2.44
CA PHE A 216 13.81 -12.06 3.01
C PHE A 216 13.87 -13.18 1.98
N ALA A 217 14.45 -14.30 2.38
CA ALA A 217 14.68 -15.45 1.50
C ALA A 217 13.38 -16.07 0.97
N GLU A 218 12.28 -16.02 1.75
CA GLU A 218 10.99 -16.57 1.33
C GLU A 218 10.35 -15.78 0.19
N GLY A 219 10.80 -14.56 -0.05
CA GLY A 219 10.18 -13.62 -0.97
C GLY A 219 9.43 -12.52 -0.23
N HIS A 220 8.89 -11.59 -0.99
CA HIS A 220 8.16 -10.45 -0.46
C HIS A 220 6.76 -10.41 -1.04
N TYR A 221 5.80 -10.00 -0.22
CA TYR A 221 4.40 -9.94 -0.64
C TYR A 221 4.14 -8.70 -1.47
N LEU A 222 3.47 -8.88 -2.62
CA LEU A 222 3.17 -7.83 -3.59
C LEU A 222 1.94 -7.02 -3.18
N GLN A 223 2.04 -5.69 -3.29
CA GLN A 223 0.90 -4.80 -3.23
C GLN A 223 0.79 -4.01 -4.53
N VAL A 224 -0.40 -4.04 -5.14
CA VAL A 224 -0.74 -3.17 -6.28
C VAL A 224 -1.86 -2.26 -5.78
N GLU A 225 -1.59 -0.96 -5.72
CA GLU A 225 -2.59 0.00 -5.28
C GLU A 225 -3.46 0.42 -6.46
N VAL A 226 -4.76 0.52 -6.19
CA VAL A 226 -5.76 0.75 -7.24
C VAL A 226 -6.72 1.86 -6.85
N ALA A 227 -7.38 2.40 -7.86
CA ALA A 227 -8.50 3.33 -7.68
C ALA A 227 -9.69 2.86 -8.49
N ALA A 228 -10.88 3.30 -8.06
CA ALA A 228 -12.13 3.02 -8.75
C ALA A 228 -13.09 4.17 -8.56
N ARG A 229 -14.02 4.34 -9.50
CA ARG A 229 -15.10 5.31 -9.33
C ARG A 229 -16.29 4.63 -8.67
N THR A 230 -17.04 5.41 -7.89
CA THR A 230 -18.22 4.89 -7.22
C THR A 230 -19.42 4.89 -8.18
N ALA A 231 -20.28 3.87 -8.04
CA ALA A 231 -21.48 3.77 -8.85
C ALA A 231 -22.50 4.86 -8.53
N SER A 232 -22.49 5.38 -7.29
CA SER A 232 -23.41 6.41 -6.84
C SER A 232 -22.93 7.83 -7.13
N SER A 233 -21.75 8.01 -7.70
CA SER A 233 -21.22 9.34 -8.01
C SER A 233 -22.18 10.11 -8.92
N LYS A 234 -22.36 11.38 -8.58
CA LYS A 234 -23.17 12.31 -9.42
C LYS A 234 -22.33 12.92 -10.53
N GLN A 235 -21.05 12.57 -10.62
CA GLN A 235 -20.11 13.08 -11.60
C GLN A 235 -19.33 11.94 -12.27
N PRO A 236 -20.04 10.98 -12.89
CA PRO A 236 -19.37 9.79 -13.43
C PRO A 236 -18.35 10.11 -14.53
N GLU A 237 -18.62 11.13 -15.36
CA GLU A 237 -17.71 11.50 -16.44
C GLU A 237 -16.42 12.12 -15.91
N LEU A 238 -16.53 12.98 -14.88
CA LEU A 238 -15.37 13.60 -14.26
C LEU A 238 -14.54 12.58 -13.49
N ALA A 239 -15.21 11.63 -12.83
CA ALA A 239 -14.56 10.53 -12.13
C ALA A 239 -13.79 9.65 -13.12
N GLU A 240 -14.38 9.31 -14.25
CA GLU A 240 -13.72 8.55 -15.31
C GLU A 240 -12.51 9.31 -15.86
N LYS A 241 -12.65 10.62 -16.06
CA LYS A 241 -11.55 11.47 -16.50
C LYS A 241 -10.37 11.41 -15.52
N PHE A 242 -10.66 11.43 -14.22
CA PHE A 242 -9.61 11.30 -13.19
C PHE A 242 -8.92 9.94 -13.28
N LEU A 243 -9.66 8.85 -13.46
CA LEU A 243 -9.07 7.52 -13.59
C LEU A 243 -8.16 7.42 -14.82
N LYS A 244 -8.55 8.04 -15.94
CA LYS A 244 -7.70 8.13 -17.13
C LYS A 244 -6.43 8.94 -16.85
N PHE A 245 -6.58 10.02 -16.09
CA PHE A 245 -5.45 10.86 -15.70
C PHE A 245 -4.44 10.09 -14.86
N MET A 246 -4.89 9.13 -14.04
CA MET A 246 -4.00 8.34 -13.19
C MET A 246 -2.95 7.55 -13.98
N VAL A 247 -3.24 7.15 -15.20
CA VAL A 247 -2.30 6.41 -16.04
C VAL A 247 -1.56 7.33 -17.01
N SER A 248 -1.72 8.63 -16.87
CA SER A 248 -1.02 9.62 -17.68
C SER A 248 0.37 9.92 -17.10
N PRO A 249 1.29 10.45 -17.92
CA PRO A 249 2.61 10.85 -17.42
C PRO A 249 2.55 11.86 -16.27
N ALA A 250 1.63 12.80 -16.31
CA ALA A 250 1.51 13.84 -15.27
C ALA A 250 1.27 13.24 -13.88
N PHE A 251 0.46 12.18 -13.79
CA PHE A 251 0.23 11.46 -12.54
C PHE A 251 1.37 10.49 -12.24
N GLN A 252 1.74 9.67 -13.21
CA GLN A 252 2.70 8.59 -12.99
C GLN A 252 4.10 9.11 -12.65
N ASN A 253 4.50 10.27 -13.18
CA ASN A 253 5.77 10.88 -12.81
C ASN A 253 5.81 11.36 -11.36
N ALA A 254 4.66 11.58 -10.74
CA ALA A 254 4.57 11.98 -9.33
C ALA A 254 4.70 10.78 -8.36
N ILE A 255 4.61 9.54 -8.87
CA ILE A 255 4.58 8.35 -8.02
C ILE A 255 5.94 8.03 -7.40
N PRO A 256 7.05 7.89 -8.17
CA PRO A 256 8.30 7.41 -7.56
C PRO A 256 8.82 8.32 -6.44
N ALA A 257 8.83 9.62 -6.63
CA ALA A 257 9.38 10.57 -5.66
C ALA A 257 8.32 11.34 -4.87
N GLY A 258 7.08 10.87 -4.88
CA GLY A 258 6.00 11.43 -4.08
C GLY A 258 5.37 10.36 -3.20
N ASN A 259 5.02 9.22 -3.80
CA ASN A 259 4.42 8.09 -3.09
C ASN A 259 5.44 7.00 -2.76
N TRP A 260 6.65 7.12 -3.28
CA TRP A 260 7.78 6.20 -3.01
C TRP A 260 7.40 4.74 -3.30
N MET A 261 6.77 4.54 -4.44
CA MET A 261 6.35 3.25 -4.99
C MET A 261 6.78 3.18 -6.45
N TYR A 262 6.61 2.03 -7.07
CA TYR A 262 6.89 1.88 -8.50
C TYR A 262 5.69 2.33 -9.33
N PRO A 263 5.93 3.08 -10.42
CA PRO A 263 4.85 3.46 -11.34
C PRO A 263 4.38 2.25 -12.13
N VAL A 264 3.15 2.33 -12.65
CA VAL A 264 2.57 1.26 -13.45
C VAL A 264 2.71 1.50 -14.96
N THR A 265 3.22 2.65 -15.36
CA THR A 265 3.54 2.97 -16.75
C THR A 265 5.02 3.23 -16.90
N SER A 266 5.50 3.31 -18.15
CA SER A 266 6.93 3.57 -18.42
C SER A 266 7.28 5.01 -18.11
N VAL A 267 7.84 5.25 -16.93
CA VAL A 267 8.41 6.55 -16.55
C VAL A 267 9.83 6.32 -16.04
N THR A 268 10.65 7.34 -16.15
CA THR A 268 12.03 7.26 -15.66
C THR A 268 12.05 7.30 -14.14
N LEU A 269 12.68 6.30 -13.54
CA LEU A 269 12.84 6.26 -12.08
C LEU A 269 13.95 7.22 -11.65
N PRO A 270 13.77 7.95 -10.53
CA PRO A 270 14.84 8.81 -10.00
C PRO A 270 16.08 7.99 -9.61
N ALA A 271 17.24 8.64 -9.68
CA ALA A 271 18.49 8.04 -9.19
C ALA A 271 18.31 7.71 -7.69
N GLY A 272 18.73 6.51 -7.30
CA GLY A 272 18.54 6.00 -5.94
C GLY A 272 17.65 4.77 -5.92
N PHE A 273 16.71 4.65 -6.87
CA PHE A 273 15.86 3.46 -6.96
C PHE A 273 16.66 2.20 -7.29
N GLU A 274 17.77 2.32 -7.99
CA GLU A 274 18.65 1.18 -8.32
C GLU A 274 19.31 0.58 -7.08
N LYS A 275 19.33 1.30 -5.95
CA LYS A 275 19.92 0.84 -4.69
C LYS A 275 18.94 0.05 -3.82
N LEU A 276 17.70 -0.04 -4.25
CA LEU A 276 16.66 -0.68 -3.45
C LEU A 276 16.74 -2.20 -3.50
N THR A 277 16.30 -2.84 -2.42
CA THR A 277 16.16 -4.30 -2.34
C THR A 277 15.20 -4.77 -3.43
N LYS A 278 15.62 -5.79 -4.19
CA LYS A 278 14.77 -6.39 -5.24
C LYS A 278 14.38 -7.80 -4.77
N PRO A 279 13.09 -8.06 -4.54
CA PRO A 279 12.66 -9.39 -4.13
C PRO A 279 12.99 -10.43 -5.21
N GLN A 280 13.50 -11.58 -4.78
CA GLN A 280 13.77 -12.70 -5.68
C GLN A 280 12.48 -13.43 -6.05
N THR A 281 11.52 -13.42 -5.13
CA THR A 281 10.22 -14.08 -5.31
C THR A 281 9.11 -13.11 -4.91
N SER A 282 8.11 -12.99 -5.79
CA SER A 282 6.90 -12.21 -5.53
C SER A 282 5.82 -13.15 -4.98
N LEU A 283 5.27 -12.82 -3.83
CA LEU A 283 4.24 -13.60 -3.16
C LEU A 283 2.91 -12.87 -3.21
N GLU A 284 1.82 -13.59 -3.48
CA GLU A 284 0.48 -13.05 -3.34
C GLU A 284 -0.56 -14.17 -3.33
N PHE A 285 -1.69 -13.91 -2.68
CA PHE A 285 -2.90 -14.71 -2.80
C PHE A 285 -3.79 -14.06 -3.87
N THR A 286 -4.69 -14.85 -4.47
CA THR A 286 -5.71 -14.27 -5.33
C THR A 286 -6.68 -13.45 -4.50
N PRO A 287 -7.36 -12.43 -5.09
CA PRO A 287 -8.37 -11.67 -4.36
C PRO A 287 -9.47 -12.54 -3.78
N GLN A 288 -9.83 -13.63 -4.48
CA GLN A 288 -10.85 -14.59 -4.03
C GLN A 288 -10.40 -15.34 -2.78
N GLN A 289 -9.14 -15.79 -2.74
CA GLN A 289 -8.58 -16.45 -1.56
C GLN A 289 -8.58 -15.51 -0.34
N VAL A 290 -8.20 -14.25 -0.56
CA VAL A 290 -8.19 -13.25 0.51
C VAL A 290 -9.61 -13.03 1.03
N ALA A 291 -10.58 -12.83 0.14
CA ALA A 291 -11.97 -12.59 0.55
C ALA A 291 -12.54 -13.78 1.33
N ALA A 292 -12.20 -15.01 0.94
CA ALA A 292 -12.69 -16.21 1.59
C ALA A 292 -12.08 -16.44 2.98
N GLN A 293 -10.82 -16.08 3.19
CA GLN A 293 -10.07 -16.46 4.39
C GLN A 293 -9.72 -15.30 5.32
N ARG A 294 -9.87 -14.07 4.87
CA ARG A 294 -9.43 -12.88 5.61
C ARG A 294 -9.96 -12.82 7.04
N ALA A 295 -11.26 -13.03 7.22
CA ALA A 295 -11.88 -12.95 8.54
C ALA A 295 -11.29 -14.00 9.50
N ALA A 296 -11.11 -15.24 9.02
CA ALA A 296 -10.52 -16.31 9.81
C ALA A 296 -9.07 -16.00 10.19
N TRP A 297 -8.27 -15.48 9.23
CA TRP A 297 -6.87 -15.15 9.47
C TRP A 297 -6.70 -13.96 10.41
N VAL A 298 -7.58 -12.96 10.33
CA VAL A 298 -7.60 -11.86 11.29
C VAL A 298 -7.91 -12.38 12.69
N SER A 299 -8.87 -13.30 12.81
CA SER A 299 -9.22 -13.92 14.09
C SER A 299 -8.02 -14.65 14.70
N GLU A 300 -7.26 -15.38 13.89
CA GLU A 300 -6.03 -16.05 14.35
C GLU A 300 -4.99 -15.06 14.84
N TRP A 301 -4.88 -13.91 14.17
CA TRP A 301 -3.94 -12.86 14.54
C TRP A 301 -4.28 -12.21 15.88
N GLN A 302 -5.55 -12.02 16.15
CA GLN A 302 -6.02 -11.45 17.43
C GLN A 302 -5.65 -12.40 18.65
#